data_1adc4d912bde899dd3dd9b482ee15bd5
#
_entry.id   1adc4d912bde899dd3dd9b482ee15bd5
#
_cell.length_a   1.000
_cell.length_b   1.000
_cell.length_c   1.000
_cell.angle_alpha   90.00
_cell.angle_beta   90.00
_cell.angle_gamma   90.00
#
_symmetry.space_group_name_H-M   'P 1'
#
loop_
_entity.id
_entity.type
_entity.pdbx_description
1 polymer ?
#
loop_
_entity_poly.entity_id
_entity_poly.type
_entity_poly.pdbx_seq_one_letter_code
_entity_poly.pdbx_strand_id
1 'polypeptide(L)'
;MKIFLLIISILAINLISFTAISEENWKLTKESEYCFIQSTPITTDIPDGKIRGNYGILVYTMNNNPDLIVQISAGFNYKSIDSVIVKIDEGDYNFYTDEDTAWAKNDKKVIFAMKKGLKLITTGVSSKGTKVTDTFSLSGFTAAVNKLSNDC
;
A
#
# COMPACT_ATOMS: atom_id res chain seq x y z
N MET A 1 3.72 6.31 74.18
CA MET A 1 3.53 7.18 73.04
C MET A 1 4.29 6.53 71.88
N LYS A 2 3.58 5.73 71.02
CA LYS A 2 4.18 4.98 69.92
C LYS A 2 3.98 5.76 68.61
N ILE A 3 5.10 6.23 68.05
CA ILE A 3 5.11 6.94 66.77
C ILE A 3 5.12 5.90 65.66
N PHE A 4 4.00 5.82 64.90
CA PHE A 4 3.84 4.97 63.75
C PHE A 4 4.46 5.71 62.53
N LEU A 5 5.60 5.27 62.07
CA LEU A 5 6.23 5.74 60.81
C LEU A 5 5.56 5.01 59.64
N LEU A 6 4.72 5.74 58.91
CA LEU A 6 4.14 5.32 57.63
C LEU A 6 5.20 5.50 56.55
N ILE A 7 5.81 4.44 56.11
CA ILE A 7 6.65 4.44 54.89
C ILE A 7 5.74 4.33 53.68
N ILE A 8 5.52 5.45 52.97
CA ILE A 8 4.86 5.47 51.68
C ILE A 8 5.90 5.08 50.64
N SER A 9 5.84 3.83 50.19
CA SER A 9 6.62 3.33 49.05
C SER A 9 5.98 3.86 47.75
N ILE A 10 6.62 4.87 47.15
CA ILE A 10 6.22 5.37 45.83
C ILE A 10 6.75 4.39 44.78
N LEU A 11 5.87 3.53 44.30
CA LEU A 11 6.13 2.65 43.16
C LEU A 11 6.12 3.50 41.89
N ALA A 12 7.27 3.93 41.43
CA ALA A 12 7.45 4.60 40.15
C ALA A 12 7.21 3.57 39.02
N ILE A 13 5.99 3.57 38.47
CA ILE A 13 5.67 2.81 37.27
C ILE A 13 6.32 3.54 36.09
N ASN A 14 7.48 3.04 35.65
CA ASN A 14 8.07 3.44 34.39
C ASN A 14 7.17 2.98 33.23
N LEU A 15 6.33 3.86 32.72
CA LEU A 15 5.64 3.70 31.44
C LEU A 15 6.68 3.76 30.33
N ILE A 16 7.21 2.58 29.97
CA ILE A 16 8.00 2.45 28.74
C ILE A 16 7.00 2.64 27.60
N SER A 17 6.96 3.85 27.04
CA SER A 17 6.25 4.11 25.78
C SER A 17 6.97 3.33 24.69
N PHE A 18 6.43 2.17 24.34
CA PHE A 18 6.80 1.51 23.08
C PHE A 18 6.31 2.41 21.95
N THR A 19 7.20 3.23 21.40
CA THR A 19 6.97 3.80 20.07
C THR A 19 7.04 2.61 19.11
N ALA A 20 5.88 2.11 18.70
CA ALA A 20 5.80 1.23 17.56
C ALA A 20 6.37 2.02 16.37
N ILE A 21 7.56 1.62 15.90
CA ILE A 21 8.10 2.06 14.63
C ILE A 21 7.16 1.39 13.62
N SER A 22 6.16 2.11 13.13
CA SER A 22 5.36 1.67 12.01
C SER A 22 6.30 1.66 10.82
N GLU A 23 6.64 0.48 10.34
CA GLU A 23 7.33 0.33 9.06
C GLU A 23 6.50 1.07 8.02
N GLU A 24 7.08 2.08 7.37
CA GLU A 24 6.34 2.96 6.45
C GLU A 24 6.02 2.16 5.20
N ASN A 25 4.80 1.61 5.12
CA ASN A 25 4.36 0.76 4.00
C ASN A 25 4.31 1.52 2.66
N TRP A 26 4.39 2.85 2.70
CA TRP A 26 4.29 3.73 1.54
C TRP A 26 5.49 4.67 1.46
N LYS A 27 6.28 4.54 0.41
CA LYS A 27 7.49 5.33 0.19
C LYS A 27 7.26 6.39 -0.88
N LEU A 28 7.54 7.67 -0.56
CA LEU A 28 7.52 8.77 -1.54
C LEU A 28 8.86 8.81 -2.30
N THR A 29 8.76 8.91 -3.61
CA THR A 29 9.89 9.15 -4.52
C THR A 29 9.56 10.35 -5.42
N LYS A 30 10.54 11.22 -5.62
CA LYS A 30 10.44 12.40 -6.48
C LYS A 30 11.40 12.25 -7.64
N GLU A 31 10.86 12.33 -8.84
CA GLU A 31 11.60 12.37 -10.09
C GLU A 31 11.50 13.76 -10.72
N SER A 32 12.21 14.01 -11.81
CA SER A 32 12.23 15.32 -12.46
C SER A 32 10.88 15.74 -13.04
N GLU A 33 10.09 14.80 -13.54
CA GLU A 33 8.84 15.07 -14.26
C GLU A 33 7.59 14.56 -13.54
N TYR A 34 7.75 13.71 -12.52
CA TYR A 34 6.66 13.12 -11.75
C TYR A 34 7.10 12.73 -10.36
N CYS A 35 6.15 12.61 -9.47
CA CYS A 35 6.35 12.06 -8.14
C CYS A 35 5.40 10.88 -7.92
N PHE A 36 5.80 9.95 -7.08
CA PHE A 36 4.95 8.81 -6.74
C PHE A 36 5.16 8.32 -5.32
N ILE A 37 4.14 7.71 -4.79
CA ILE A 37 4.23 6.84 -3.63
C ILE A 37 4.08 5.41 -4.08
N GLN A 38 4.84 4.50 -3.47
CA GLN A 38 4.77 3.08 -3.79
C GLN A 38 4.68 2.23 -2.53
N SER A 39 4.06 1.06 -2.67
CA SER A 39 4.03 0.01 -1.66
C SER A 39 4.29 -1.35 -2.31
N THR A 40 4.95 -2.23 -1.57
CA THR A 40 5.10 -3.64 -1.93
C THR A 40 4.09 -4.48 -1.14
N PRO A 41 3.69 -5.67 -1.64
CA PRO A 41 2.75 -6.51 -0.91
C PRO A 41 3.34 -7.01 0.41
N ILE A 42 2.49 -7.07 1.42
CA ILE A 42 2.81 -7.70 2.72
C ILE A 42 2.73 -9.22 2.66
N THR A 43 1.96 -9.76 1.72
CA THR A 43 1.92 -11.20 1.39
C THR A 43 1.74 -11.40 -0.11
N THR A 44 2.29 -12.50 -0.62
CA THR A 44 2.14 -12.97 -2.00
C THR A 44 2.01 -14.49 -2.02
N ASP A 45 1.21 -15.01 -2.97
CA ASP A 45 1.07 -16.46 -3.21
C ASP A 45 1.79 -16.93 -4.48
N ILE A 46 2.84 -16.21 -4.90
CA ILE A 46 3.64 -16.65 -6.04
C ILE A 46 4.16 -18.07 -5.82
N PRO A 47 3.96 -19.01 -6.77
CA PRO A 47 4.42 -20.39 -6.59
C PRO A 47 5.95 -20.48 -6.40
N ASP A 48 6.39 -21.44 -5.60
CA ASP A 48 7.80 -21.70 -5.33
C ASP A 48 8.61 -21.86 -6.63
N GLY A 49 9.81 -21.27 -6.66
CA GLY A 49 10.69 -21.30 -7.83
C GLY A 49 10.28 -20.39 -8.98
N LYS A 50 9.18 -19.63 -8.86
CA LYS A 50 8.83 -18.58 -9.82
C LYS A 50 9.48 -17.27 -9.42
N ILE A 51 10.03 -16.58 -10.41
CA ILE A 51 10.60 -15.24 -10.26
C ILE A 51 9.78 -14.27 -11.09
N ARG A 52 9.56 -13.08 -10.58
CA ARG A 52 8.92 -11.98 -11.31
C ARG A 52 9.78 -10.71 -11.22
N GLY A 53 9.54 -9.76 -12.12
CA GLY A 53 10.20 -8.45 -12.12
C GLY A 53 9.75 -7.56 -10.98
N ASN A 54 9.90 -6.26 -11.13
CA ASN A 54 9.42 -5.28 -10.16
C ASN A 54 7.90 -5.36 -10.03
N TYR A 55 7.40 -5.33 -8.80
CA TYR A 55 5.99 -5.42 -8.51
C TYR A 55 5.60 -4.53 -7.33
N GLY A 56 4.38 -4.04 -7.35
CA GLY A 56 3.88 -3.13 -6.32
C GLY A 56 2.70 -2.30 -6.78
N ILE A 57 2.20 -1.46 -5.89
CA ILE A 57 1.22 -0.42 -6.21
C ILE A 57 1.95 0.91 -6.22
N LEU A 58 1.66 1.72 -7.25
CA LEU A 58 2.12 3.09 -7.39
C LEU A 58 0.92 4.02 -7.47
N VAL A 59 1.02 5.14 -6.78
CA VAL A 59 0.12 6.28 -7.00
C VAL A 59 1.01 7.47 -7.32
N TYR A 60 0.82 8.05 -8.49
CA TYR A 60 1.68 9.11 -8.98
C TYR A 60 0.91 10.31 -9.52
N THR A 61 1.59 11.43 -9.58
CA THR A 61 1.16 12.65 -10.22
C THR A 61 2.26 13.13 -11.15
N MET A 62 1.86 13.74 -12.28
CA MET A 62 2.77 14.36 -13.22
C MET A 62 2.94 15.84 -12.87
N ASN A 63 4.13 16.40 -13.09
CA ASN A 63 4.32 17.83 -13.02
C ASN A 63 3.29 18.53 -13.93
N ASN A 64 2.64 19.55 -13.42
CA ASN A 64 1.58 20.28 -14.11
C ASN A 64 0.21 19.58 -14.25
N ASN A 65 0.03 18.38 -13.66
CA ASN A 65 -1.28 17.75 -13.59
C ASN A 65 -1.51 17.23 -12.15
N PRO A 66 -2.43 17.83 -11.37
CA PRO A 66 -2.69 17.42 -9.98
C PRO A 66 -3.48 16.13 -9.88
N ASP A 67 -3.95 15.54 -10.98
CA ASP A 67 -4.68 14.28 -10.94
C ASP A 67 -3.74 13.14 -10.52
N LEU A 68 -4.22 12.33 -9.61
CA LEU A 68 -3.53 11.15 -9.13
C LEU A 68 -3.92 9.94 -9.98
N ILE A 69 -2.93 9.13 -10.33
CA ILE A 69 -3.09 7.94 -11.17
C ILE A 69 -2.68 6.72 -10.36
N VAL A 70 -3.50 5.67 -10.38
CA VAL A 70 -3.23 4.41 -9.66
C VAL A 70 -2.81 3.33 -10.65
N GLN A 71 -1.62 2.80 -10.43
CA GLN A 71 -1.03 1.74 -11.22
C GLN A 71 -0.62 0.56 -10.31
N ILE A 72 -0.78 -0.64 -10.84
CA ILE A 72 -0.25 -1.87 -10.23
C ILE A 72 0.76 -2.47 -11.21
N SER A 73 1.99 -2.68 -10.77
CA SER A 73 2.97 -3.48 -11.49
C SER A 73 2.91 -4.92 -10.99
N ALA A 74 2.68 -5.87 -11.87
CA ALA A 74 2.60 -7.29 -11.50
C ALA A 74 3.96 -7.99 -11.48
N GLY A 75 4.93 -7.44 -12.23
CA GLY A 75 6.24 -8.07 -12.47
C GLY A 75 6.18 -9.26 -13.42
N PHE A 76 5.07 -9.45 -14.12
CA PHE A 76 4.85 -10.41 -15.19
C PHE A 76 3.82 -9.89 -16.18
N ASN A 77 3.92 -10.25 -17.46
CA ASN A 77 2.92 -9.86 -18.44
C ASN A 77 1.59 -10.56 -18.15
N TYR A 78 0.52 -9.78 -18.10
CA TYR A 78 -0.83 -10.28 -17.94
C TYR A 78 -1.29 -11.10 -19.15
N LYS A 79 -2.20 -12.02 -18.92
CA LYS A 79 -2.74 -12.90 -19.97
C LYS A 79 -3.62 -12.16 -20.96
N SER A 80 -4.41 -11.21 -20.50
CA SER A 80 -5.34 -10.40 -21.30
C SER A 80 -5.73 -9.13 -20.55
N ILE A 81 -6.43 -8.21 -21.22
CA ILE A 81 -6.84 -6.90 -20.68
C ILE A 81 -7.67 -6.96 -19.39
N ASP A 82 -8.35 -8.06 -19.12
CA ASP A 82 -9.19 -8.26 -17.93
C ASP A 82 -8.61 -9.33 -16.98
N SER A 83 -7.28 -9.56 -17.03
CA SER A 83 -6.61 -10.60 -16.25
C SER A 83 -6.26 -10.19 -14.82
N VAL A 84 -6.88 -9.14 -14.30
CA VAL A 84 -6.68 -8.69 -12.91
C VAL A 84 -8.01 -8.45 -12.19
N ILE A 85 -8.08 -8.90 -10.96
CA ILE A 85 -9.16 -8.58 -10.02
C ILE A 85 -8.53 -7.75 -8.91
N VAL A 86 -9.14 -6.60 -8.59
CA VAL A 86 -8.68 -5.71 -7.52
C VAL A 86 -9.81 -5.52 -6.51
N LYS A 87 -9.52 -5.83 -5.25
CA LYS A 87 -10.43 -5.65 -4.13
C LYS A 87 -9.82 -4.68 -3.11
N ILE A 88 -10.62 -3.78 -2.58
CA ILE A 88 -10.28 -2.96 -1.42
C ILE A 88 -11.31 -3.29 -0.36
N ASP A 89 -10.85 -3.95 0.71
CA ASP A 89 -11.71 -4.61 1.71
C ASP A 89 -12.75 -5.50 1.01
N GLU A 90 -14.05 -5.21 1.15
CA GLU A 90 -15.14 -5.98 0.52
C GLU A 90 -15.57 -5.43 -0.86
N GLY A 91 -14.97 -4.33 -1.33
CA GLY A 91 -15.35 -3.69 -2.59
C GLY A 91 -14.53 -4.16 -3.79
N ASP A 92 -15.19 -4.31 -4.94
CA ASP A 92 -14.53 -4.61 -6.23
C ASP A 92 -14.26 -3.31 -7.01
N TYR A 93 -13.07 -3.24 -7.62
CA TYR A 93 -12.62 -2.07 -8.37
C TYR A 93 -12.11 -2.50 -9.74
N ASN A 94 -12.55 -1.79 -10.77
CA ASN A 94 -12.24 -2.11 -12.15
C ASN A 94 -10.89 -1.52 -12.57
N PHE A 95 -10.03 -2.41 -13.06
CA PHE A 95 -8.75 -2.10 -13.69
C PHE A 95 -8.73 -2.70 -15.09
N TYR A 96 -7.88 -2.17 -15.95
CA TYR A 96 -7.50 -2.81 -17.20
C TYR A 96 -5.99 -3.06 -17.19
N THR A 97 -5.54 -4.08 -17.91
CA THR A 97 -4.13 -4.45 -17.96
C THR A 97 -3.51 -4.06 -19.30
N ASP A 98 -2.24 -3.67 -19.24
CA ASP A 98 -1.39 -3.42 -20.38
C ASP A 98 0.00 -3.96 -20.05
N GLU A 99 0.46 -4.96 -20.81
CA GLU A 99 1.69 -5.70 -20.57
C GLU A 99 1.77 -6.24 -19.12
N ASP A 100 2.66 -5.70 -18.30
CA ASP A 100 2.88 -6.09 -16.90
C ASP A 100 2.23 -5.14 -15.88
N THR A 101 1.45 -4.17 -16.37
CA THR A 101 0.80 -3.16 -15.55
C THR A 101 -0.72 -3.27 -15.58
N ALA A 102 -1.35 -2.81 -14.51
CA ALA A 102 -2.80 -2.63 -14.44
C ALA A 102 -3.11 -1.20 -13.97
N TRP A 103 -4.13 -0.61 -14.58
CA TRP A 103 -4.49 0.79 -14.42
C TRP A 103 -5.93 0.91 -13.95
N ALA A 104 -6.18 1.77 -12.97
CA ALA A 104 -7.53 2.02 -12.50
C ALA A 104 -8.39 2.66 -13.60
N LYS A 105 -9.62 2.13 -13.80
CA LYS A 105 -10.60 2.78 -14.70
C LYS A 105 -11.20 4.04 -14.09
N ASN A 106 -11.08 4.23 -12.78
CA ASN A 106 -11.53 5.41 -12.05
C ASN A 106 -10.63 5.65 -10.85
N ASP A 107 -9.56 6.40 -11.05
CA ASP A 107 -8.56 6.69 -10.02
C ASP A 107 -9.15 7.34 -8.78
N LYS A 108 -10.03 8.34 -8.95
CA LYS A 108 -10.65 9.06 -7.82
C LYS A 108 -11.43 8.12 -6.90
N LYS A 109 -12.19 7.18 -7.50
CA LYS A 109 -12.95 6.17 -6.74
C LYS A 109 -12.02 5.22 -6.00
N VAL A 110 -10.94 4.77 -6.65
CA VAL A 110 -9.96 3.85 -6.06
C VAL A 110 -9.22 4.54 -4.91
N ILE A 111 -8.70 5.76 -5.11
CA ILE A 111 -7.99 6.52 -4.08
C ILE A 111 -8.89 6.80 -2.87
N PHE A 112 -10.15 7.16 -3.10
CA PHE A 112 -11.12 7.36 -2.01
C PHE A 112 -11.31 6.09 -1.18
N ALA A 113 -11.41 4.94 -1.83
CA ALA A 113 -11.52 3.65 -1.16
C ALA A 113 -10.23 3.28 -0.41
N MET A 114 -9.07 3.49 -1.02
CA MET A 114 -7.77 3.23 -0.39
C MET A 114 -7.55 4.10 0.87
N LYS A 115 -8.02 5.36 0.87
CA LYS A 115 -7.93 6.24 2.05
C LYS A 115 -8.76 5.76 3.25
N LYS A 116 -9.81 4.98 3.00
CA LYS A 116 -10.72 4.46 4.04
C LYS A 116 -10.50 3.00 4.37
N GLY A 117 -9.86 2.26 3.46
CA GLY A 117 -9.68 0.83 3.54
C GLY A 117 -8.50 0.42 4.42
N LEU A 118 -8.47 -0.86 4.75
CA LEU A 118 -7.41 -1.49 5.54
C LEU A 118 -6.43 -2.26 4.67
N LYS A 119 -6.93 -2.91 3.62
CA LYS A 119 -6.13 -3.74 2.72
C LYS A 119 -6.61 -3.62 1.27
N LEU A 120 -5.68 -3.81 0.35
CA LEU A 120 -5.96 -3.99 -1.07
C LEU A 120 -5.41 -5.35 -1.50
N ILE A 121 -6.20 -6.11 -2.24
CA ILE A 121 -5.83 -7.43 -2.76
C ILE A 121 -5.91 -7.37 -4.28
N THR A 122 -4.84 -7.79 -4.94
CA THR A 122 -4.83 -8.00 -6.39
C THR A 122 -4.72 -9.48 -6.69
N THR A 123 -5.47 -9.95 -7.68
CA THR A 123 -5.32 -11.29 -8.21
C THR A 123 -5.13 -11.19 -9.71
N GLY A 124 -3.92 -11.47 -10.18
CA GLY A 124 -3.52 -11.41 -11.58
C GLY A 124 -3.28 -12.79 -12.18
N VAL A 125 -3.52 -12.93 -13.49
CA VAL A 125 -3.18 -14.12 -14.25
C VAL A 125 -2.13 -13.76 -15.28
N SER A 126 -0.97 -14.41 -15.21
CA SER A 126 0.13 -14.19 -16.14
C SER A 126 -0.15 -14.75 -17.54
N SER A 127 0.58 -14.27 -18.55
CA SER A 127 0.54 -14.80 -19.91
C SER A 127 0.81 -16.31 -20.01
N LYS A 128 1.48 -16.86 -18.99
CA LYS A 128 1.72 -18.31 -18.85
C LYS A 128 0.63 -19.05 -18.07
N GLY A 129 -0.45 -18.34 -17.66
CA GLY A 129 -1.57 -18.91 -16.91
C GLY A 129 -1.32 -19.05 -15.40
N THR A 130 -0.21 -18.56 -14.86
CA THR A 130 0.04 -18.57 -13.41
C THR A 130 -0.82 -17.49 -12.75
N LYS A 131 -1.61 -17.88 -11.76
CA LYS A 131 -2.39 -16.98 -10.92
C LYS A 131 -1.52 -16.54 -9.74
N VAL A 132 -1.49 -15.24 -9.45
CA VAL A 132 -0.77 -14.66 -8.31
C VAL A 132 -1.69 -13.70 -7.58
N THR A 133 -1.76 -13.82 -6.27
CA THR A 133 -2.51 -12.94 -5.38
C THR A 133 -1.54 -12.20 -4.48
N ASP A 134 -1.62 -10.89 -4.49
CA ASP A 134 -0.84 -9.99 -3.64
C ASP A 134 -1.75 -9.23 -2.69
N THR A 135 -1.36 -9.14 -1.42
CA THR A 135 -2.07 -8.35 -0.42
C THR A 135 -1.20 -7.18 0.02
N PHE A 136 -1.76 -5.98 -0.02
CA PHE A 136 -1.11 -4.74 0.37
C PHE A 136 -1.78 -4.15 1.61
N SER A 137 -0.98 -3.58 2.51
CA SER A 137 -1.49 -2.79 3.62
C SER A 137 -1.81 -1.37 3.16
N LEU A 138 -2.98 -0.86 3.53
CA LEU A 138 -3.36 0.54 3.31
C LEU A 138 -3.05 1.43 4.52
N SER A 139 -2.42 0.87 5.57
CA SER A 139 -1.93 1.65 6.70
C SER A 139 -0.90 2.69 6.23
N GLY A 140 -1.12 3.95 6.60
CA GLY A 140 -0.27 5.07 6.19
C GLY A 140 -0.58 5.67 4.81
N PHE A 141 -1.45 5.05 4.00
CA PHE A 141 -1.76 5.51 2.65
C PHE A 141 -2.25 6.97 2.60
N THR A 142 -3.21 7.33 3.46
CA THR A 142 -3.74 8.70 3.51
C THR A 142 -2.66 9.74 3.77
N ALA A 143 -1.76 9.48 4.72
CA ALA A 143 -0.63 10.36 5.02
C ALA A 143 0.33 10.47 3.84
N ALA A 144 0.63 9.35 3.17
CA ALA A 144 1.51 9.30 2.00
C ALA A 144 0.93 10.07 0.80
N VAL A 145 -0.37 9.93 0.51
CA VAL A 145 -1.04 10.68 -0.57
C VAL A 145 -1.06 12.17 -0.27
N ASN A 146 -1.32 12.57 0.98
CA ASN A 146 -1.27 13.98 1.34
C ASN A 146 0.14 14.55 1.17
N LYS A 147 1.17 13.80 1.54
CA LYS A 147 2.57 14.16 1.32
C LYS A 147 2.89 14.27 -0.17
N LEU A 148 2.44 13.31 -0.99
CA LEU A 148 2.58 13.36 -2.45
C LEU A 148 1.99 14.65 -3.02
N SER A 149 0.76 15.00 -2.63
CA SER A 149 0.06 16.20 -3.13
C SER A 149 0.66 17.52 -2.66
N ASN A 150 1.31 17.55 -1.48
CA ASN A 150 1.89 18.78 -0.92
C ASN A 150 3.34 19.00 -1.36
N ASP A 151 4.09 17.92 -1.55
CA ASP A 151 5.54 17.97 -1.78
C ASP A 151 5.90 17.90 -3.27
N CYS A 152 4.91 17.64 -4.10
CA CYS A 152 5.02 17.56 -5.55
C CYS A 152 4.06 18.49 -6.28
#